data_333541a21908b76685e98b13e92a58ba
#
_entry.id   333541a21908b76685e98b13e92a58ba
#
_cell.length_a   1.000
_cell.length_b   1.000
_cell.length_c   1.000
_cell.angle_alpha   90.00
_cell.angle_beta   90.00
_cell.angle_gamma   90.00
#
_symmetry.space_group_name_H-M   'P 1'
#
loop_
_entity.id
_entity.type
_entity.pdbx_description
1 polymer ?
#
loop_
_entity_poly.entity_id
_entity_poly.type
_entity_poly.pdbx_seq_one_letter_code
_entity_poly.pdbx_strand_id
1 'polypeptide(L)'
;MIALDDDKARLDVARIHGWLASSYWSPGIARDLVERAIAGSHCLGAYRDGEQVGFARAITDHATFAWIADVWVDQTVRGQGLGRRMVGWFVDHPAFAGIRRIGLVTADAHGVYAKLGFHAPLRPDRYMERLSPEAAAMLRDAP
;
A
#
# COMPACT_ATOMS: atom_id res chain seq x y z
N MET A 1 -14.35 -10.80 -12.87
CA MET A 1 -14.59 -9.72 -11.87
C MET A 1 -13.61 -9.86 -10.70
N ILE A 2 -13.07 -8.77 -10.25
CA ILE A 2 -12.13 -8.75 -9.13
C ILE A 2 -12.85 -8.24 -7.88
N ALA A 3 -12.83 -9.05 -6.81
CA ALA A 3 -13.43 -8.72 -5.53
C ALA A 3 -12.35 -8.23 -4.56
N LEU A 4 -12.69 -7.27 -3.71
CA LEU A 4 -11.82 -6.75 -2.66
C LEU A 4 -12.30 -7.27 -1.31
N ASP A 5 -11.36 -7.68 -0.45
CA ASP A 5 -11.68 -8.22 0.87
C ASP A 5 -10.54 -7.91 1.84
N ASP A 6 -10.90 -7.46 3.04
CA ASP A 6 -9.94 -7.14 4.10
C ASP A 6 -9.76 -8.24 5.14
N ASP A 7 -10.29 -9.44 4.87
CA ASP A 7 -10.07 -10.59 5.73
C ASP A 7 -8.63 -11.09 5.59
N LYS A 8 -7.82 -10.89 6.63
CA LYS A 8 -6.42 -11.34 6.64
C LYS A 8 -6.27 -12.85 6.45
N ALA A 9 -7.26 -13.65 6.84
CA ALA A 9 -7.20 -15.09 6.68
C ALA A 9 -7.17 -15.53 5.21
N ARG A 10 -7.62 -14.68 4.30
CA ARG A 10 -7.60 -14.95 2.85
C ARG A 10 -6.28 -14.59 2.18
N LEU A 11 -5.41 -13.85 2.85
CA LEU A 11 -4.16 -13.39 2.23
C LEU A 11 -3.22 -14.55 1.91
N ASP A 12 -2.72 -14.57 0.69
CA ASP A 12 -1.66 -15.48 0.26
C ASP A 12 -0.31 -14.84 0.59
N VAL A 13 0.19 -15.10 1.80
CA VAL A 13 1.40 -14.45 2.32
C VAL A 13 2.63 -14.77 1.48
N ALA A 14 2.75 -16.00 0.99
CA ALA A 14 3.88 -16.37 0.12
C ALA A 14 3.87 -15.56 -1.18
N ARG A 15 2.69 -15.38 -1.76
CA ARG A 15 2.52 -14.60 -2.99
C ARG A 15 2.82 -13.11 -2.74
N ILE A 16 2.29 -12.56 -1.65
CA ILE A 16 2.59 -11.18 -1.24
C ILE A 16 4.09 -10.98 -1.05
N HIS A 17 4.75 -11.88 -0.34
CA HIS A 17 6.19 -11.82 -0.13
C HIS A 17 6.95 -11.81 -1.45
N GLY A 18 6.60 -12.69 -2.38
CA GLY A 18 7.21 -12.73 -3.71
C GLY A 18 7.06 -11.41 -4.46
N TRP A 19 5.88 -10.82 -4.41
CA TRP A 19 5.64 -9.51 -5.03
C TRP A 19 6.50 -8.41 -4.42
N LEU A 20 6.48 -8.30 -3.09
CA LEU A 20 7.20 -7.22 -2.40
C LEU A 20 8.72 -7.38 -2.49
N ALA A 21 9.22 -8.61 -2.45
CA ALA A 21 10.64 -8.87 -2.62
C ALA A 21 11.15 -8.48 -4.02
N SER A 22 10.27 -8.44 -5.01
CA SER A 22 10.59 -8.00 -6.37
C SER A 22 10.33 -6.51 -6.60
N SER A 23 9.76 -5.80 -5.62
CA SER A 23 9.45 -4.37 -5.76
C SER A 23 10.71 -3.51 -5.70
N TYR A 24 10.62 -2.32 -6.30
CA TYR A 24 11.73 -1.36 -6.23
C TYR A 24 11.84 -0.70 -4.85
N TRP A 25 10.77 -0.69 -4.07
CA TRP A 25 10.76 -0.02 -2.76
C TRP A 25 11.12 -0.95 -1.59
N SER A 26 11.09 -2.27 -1.79
CA SER A 26 11.43 -3.26 -0.76
C SER A 26 12.19 -4.45 -1.34
N PRO A 27 13.21 -4.25 -2.21
CA PRO A 27 13.88 -5.37 -2.87
C PRO A 27 14.48 -6.33 -1.85
N GLY A 28 14.18 -7.62 -2.01
CA GLY A 28 14.71 -8.67 -1.14
C GLY A 28 14.19 -8.68 0.28
N ILE A 29 13.06 -8.02 0.57
CA ILE A 29 12.49 -7.97 1.92
C ILE A 29 12.30 -9.38 2.48
N ALA A 30 12.67 -9.60 3.75
CA ALA A 30 12.52 -10.89 4.41
C ALA A 30 11.05 -11.22 4.67
N ARG A 31 10.71 -12.50 4.59
CA ARG A 31 9.33 -12.95 4.77
C ARG A 31 8.77 -12.63 6.17
N ASP A 32 9.57 -12.81 7.21
CA ASP A 32 9.12 -12.51 8.57
C ASP A 32 8.78 -11.03 8.75
N LEU A 33 9.47 -10.14 8.05
CA LEU A 33 9.18 -8.72 8.08
C LEU A 33 7.84 -8.42 7.38
N VAL A 34 7.56 -9.07 6.26
CA VAL A 34 6.27 -8.97 5.58
C VAL A 34 5.14 -9.47 6.49
N GLU A 35 5.33 -10.60 7.16
CA GLU A 35 4.33 -11.15 8.08
C GLU A 35 4.03 -10.20 9.23
N ARG A 36 5.06 -9.58 9.81
CA ARG A 36 4.91 -8.60 10.87
C ARG A 36 4.20 -7.33 10.39
N ALA A 37 4.53 -6.86 9.20
CA ALA A 37 3.87 -5.70 8.60
C ALA A 37 2.37 -5.98 8.36
N ILE A 38 2.03 -7.17 7.88
CA ILE A 38 0.64 -7.59 7.70
C ILE A 38 -0.09 -7.62 9.05
N ALA A 39 0.54 -8.20 10.07
CA ALA A 39 -0.06 -8.29 11.41
C ALA A 39 -0.38 -6.91 12.00
N GLY A 40 0.46 -5.91 11.72
CA GLY A 40 0.31 -4.54 12.25
C GLY A 40 -0.45 -3.58 11.35
N SER A 41 -1.05 -4.05 10.27
CA SER A 41 -1.72 -3.19 9.29
C SER A 41 -3.17 -3.61 9.06
N HIS A 42 -3.98 -2.68 8.55
CA HIS A 42 -5.27 -3.01 7.96
C HIS A 42 -5.00 -3.38 6.50
N CYS A 43 -5.13 -4.65 6.16
CA CYS A 43 -4.74 -5.17 4.85
C CYS A 43 -5.95 -5.35 3.94
N LEU A 44 -5.71 -5.23 2.64
CA LEU A 44 -6.71 -5.45 1.60
C LEU A 44 -6.14 -6.38 0.54
N GLY A 45 -6.87 -7.45 0.22
CA GLY A 45 -6.56 -8.32 -0.90
C GLY A 45 -7.54 -8.10 -2.04
N ALA A 46 -7.06 -8.27 -3.26
CA ALA A 46 -7.89 -8.32 -4.46
C ALA A 46 -7.85 -9.75 -5.02
N TYR A 47 -9.01 -10.27 -5.41
CA TYR A 47 -9.16 -11.68 -5.78
C TYR A 47 -9.94 -11.83 -7.07
N ARG A 48 -9.46 -12.72 -7.94
CA ARG A 48 -10.15 -13.14 -9.16
C ARG A 48 -10.21 -14.67 -9.17
N ASP A 49 -11.44 -15.21 -9.23
CA ASP A 49 -11.66 -16.65 -9.22
C ASP A 49 -10.98 -17.35 -8.03
N GLY A 50 -11.02 -16.70 -6.86
CA GLY A 50 -10.42 -17.22 -5.64
C GLY A 50 -8.92 -17.03 -5.51
N GLU A 51 -8.25 -16.55 -6.54
CA GLU A 51 -6.80 -16.29 -6.52
C GLU A 51 -6.50 -14.83 -6.24
N GLN A 52 -5.54 -14.58 -5.35
CA GLN A 52 -5.14 -13.21 -5.03
C GLN A 52 -4.37 -12.58 -6.19
N VAL A 53 -4.85 -11.42 -6.64
CA VAL A 53 -4.27 -10.67 -7.77
C VAL A 53 -3.84 -9.26 -7.39
N GLY A 54 -4.00 -8.88 -6.14
CA GLY A 54 -3.55 -7.58 -5.66
C GLY A 54 -3.47 -7.52 -4.15
N PHE A 55 -2.75 -6.51 -3.65
CA PHE A 55 -2.55 -6.28 -2.23
C PHE A 55 -2.35 -4.79 -1.98
N ALA A 56 -2.82 -4.35 -0.83
CA ALA A 56 -2.50 -3.04 -0.27
C ALA A 56 -2.66 -3.09 1.23
N ARG A 57 -1.96 -2.23 1.95
CA ARG A 57 -2.14 -2.15 3.41
C ARG A 57 -2.14 -0.71 3.88
N ALA A 58 -2.84 -0.47 4.98
CA ALA A 58 -2.85 0.82 5.66
C ALA A 58 -2.24 0.65 7.05
N ILE A 59 -1.21 1.41 7.35
CA ILE A 59 -0.66 1.54 8.69
C ILE A 59 -1.47 2.63 9.38
N THR A 60 -2.23 2.27 10.42
CA THR A 60 -3.23 3.20 10.97
C THR A 60 -3.59 2.85 12.40
N ASP A 61 -3.99 3.88 13.16
CA ASP A 61 -4.63 3.73 14.46
C ASP A 61 -6.17 3.71 14.33
N HIS A 62 -6.70 3.81 13.11
CA HIS A 62 -8.14 3.93 12.82
C HIS A 62 -8.80 5.17 13.46
N ALA A 63 -8.03 6.18 13.81
CA ALA A 63 -8.55 7.36 14.50
C ALA A 63 -7.99 8.66 13.92
N THR A 64 -6.67 8.79 13.83
CA THR A 64 -6.04 10.07 13.52
C THR A 64 -5.26 10.08 12.23
N PHE A 65 -4.74 8.92 11.79
CA PHE A 65 -3.78 8.84 10.70
C PHE A 65 -3.84 7.50 9.99
N ALA A 66 -3.60 7.51 8.68
CA ALA A 66 -3.38 6.29 7.91
C ALA A 66 -2.29 6.53 6.87
N TRP A 67 -1.44 5.52 6.69
CA TRP A 67 -0.40 5.52 5.67
C TRP A 67 -0.60 4.32 4.77
N ILE A 68 -0.87 4.58 3.50
CA ILE A 68 -1.07 3.51 2.51
C ILE A 68 0.29 3.05 2.00
N ALA A 69 0.51 1.75 2.04
CA ALA A 69 1.79 1.14 1.67
C ALA A 69 1.57 -0.15 0.88
N ASP A 70 2.60 -0.56 0.16
CA ASP A 70 2.68 -1.85 -0.50
C ASP A 70 1.52 -2.14 -1.46
N VAL A 71 1.10 -1.13 -2.22
CA VAL A 71 0.06 -1.30 -3.24
C VAL A 71 0.68 -2.07 -4.42
N TRP A 72 0.19 -3.29 -4.64
CA TRP A 72 0.68 -4.16 -5.70
C TRP A 72 -0.46 -4.73 -6.52
N VAL A 73 -0.29 -4.73 -7.82
CA VAL A 73 -1.23 -5.31 -8.78
C VAL A 73 -0.49 -6.37 -9.59
N ASP A 74 -1.04 -7.59 -9.63
CA ASP A 74 -0.46 -8.66 -10.42
C ASP A 74 -0.42 -8.28 -11.91
N GLN A 75 0.63 -8.74 -12.61
CA GLN A 75 0.83 -8.39 -14.02
C GLN A 75 -0.36 -8.72 -14.90
N THR A 76 -1.05 -9.83 -14.60
CA THR A 76 -2.17 -10.30 -15.40
C THR A 76 -3.39 -9.38 -15.38
N VAL A 77 -3.46 -8.46 -14.41
CA VAL A 77 -4.61 -7.56 -14.24
C VAL A 77 -4.22 -6.09 -14.21
N ARG A 78 -3.00 -5.76 -14.64
CA ARG A 78 -2.56 -4.36 -14.73
C ARG A 78 -3.30 -3.60 -15.84
N GLY A 79 -3.37 -2.28 -15.69
CA GLY A 79 -4.03 -1.41 -16.66
C GLY A 79 -5.54 -1.34 -16.52
N GLN A 80 -6.11 -1.91 -15.47
CA GLN A 80 -7.57 -1.94 -15.23
C GLN A 80 -8.02 -1.06 -14.07
N GLY A 81 -7.11 -0.25 -13.51
CA GLY A 81 -7.44 0.66 -12.41
C GLY A 81 -7.55 -0.02 -11.04
N LEU A 82 -7.00 -1.23 -10.87
CA LEU A 82 -7.12 -1.96 -9.61
C LEU A 82 -6.40 -1.26 -8.46
N GLY A 83 -5.22 -0.69 -8.70
CA GLY A 83 -4.49 0.06 -7.66
C GLY A 83 -5.31 1.22 -7.12
N ARG A 84 -5.91 2.01 -8.00
CA ARG A 84 -6.79 3.11 -7.61
C ARG A 84 -8.02 2.59 -6.85
N ARG A 85 -8.60 1.48 -7.29
CA ARG A 85 -9.74 0.85 -6.62
C ARG A 85 -9.41 0.43 -5.20
N MET A 86 -8.24 -0.17 -4.99
CA MET A 86 -7.80 -0.59 -3.65
C MET A 86 -7.57 0.60 -2.72
N VAL A 87 -6.89 1.64 -3.18
CA VAL A 87 -6.68 2.84 -2.36
C VAL A 87 -8.01 3.55 -2.10
N GLY A 88 -8.87 3.64 -3.11
CA GLY A 88 -10.22 4.20 -2.94
C GLY A 88 -11.05 3.43 -1.91
N TRP A 89 -10.87 2.13 -1.83
CA TRP A 89 -11.53 1.30 -0.82
C TRP A 89 -11.18 1.78 0.61
N PHE A 90 -9.92 2.05 0.88
CA PHE A 90 -9.51 2.59 2.19
C PHE A 90 -10.12 3.97 2.44
N VAL A 91 -10.06 4.86 1.45
CA VAL A 91 -10.56 6.23 1.59
C VAL A 91 -12.07 6.23 1.93
N ASP A 92 -12.82 5.32 1.32
CA ASP A 92 -14.28 5.27 1.44
C ASP A 92 -14.78 4.32 2.54
N HIS A 93 -13.91 3.53 3.14
CA HIS A 93 -14.32 2.52 4.12
C HIS A 93 -14.74 3.16 5.45
N PRO A 94 -15.86 2.71 6.06
CA PRO A 94 -16.35 3.29 7.32
C PRO A 94 -15.33 3.30 8.46
N ALA A 95 -14.43 2.30 8.54
CA ALA A 95 -13.39 2.25 9.57
C ALA A 95 -12.38 3.38 9.45
N PHE A 96 -12.32 4.06 8.30
CA PHE A 96 -11.42 5.18 8.04
C PHE A 96 -12.16 6.52 8.07
N ALA A 97 -13.46 6.51 8.33
CA ALA A 97 -14.24 7.74 8.43
C ALA A 97 -13.71 8.61 9.57
N GLY A 98 -13.55 9.90 9.31
CA GLY A 98 -13.05 10.83 10.32
C GLY A 98 -11.52 10.88 10.47
N ILE A 99 -10.78 10.00 9.81
CA ILE A 99 -9.31 10.12 9.77
C ILE A 99 -8.96 11.36 8.97
N ARG A 100 -8.31 12.32 9.63
CA ARG A 100 -8.04 13.64 9.05
C ARG A 100 -6.84 13.67 8.10
N ARG A 101 -5.98 12.64 8.14
CA ARG A 101 -4.81 12.58 7.25
C ARG A 101 -4.57 11.15 6.81
N ILE A 102 -4.65 10.93 5.49
CA ILE A 102 -4.25 9.69 4.85
C ILE A 102 -3.13 10.04 3.89
N GLY A 103 -1.98 9.41 4.05
CA GLY A 103 -0.81 9.70 3.24
C GLY A 103 -0.29 8.49 2.49
N LEU A 104 0.50 8.74 1.46
CA LEU A 104 1.23 7.72 0.72
C LEU A 104 2.44 8.37 0.03
N VAL A 105 3.36 7.56 -0.43
CA VAL A 105 4.41 8.01 -1.35
C VAL A 105 4.33 7.19 -2.62
N THR A 106 4.66 7.81 -3.75
CA THR A 106 4.66 7.15 -5.04
C THR A 106 5.74 7.76 -5.92
N ALA A 107 6.39 6.94 -6.75
CA ALA A 107 7.39 7.43 -7.69
C ALA A 107 6.73 8.00 -8.96
N ASP A 108 5.61 7.41 -9.40
CA ASP A 108 5.09 7.62 -10.75
C ASP A 108 3.56 7.64 -10.88
N ALA A 109 2.82 7.51 -9.78
CA ALA A 109 1.36 7.37 -9.82
C ALA A 109 0.61 8.58 -9.25
N HIS A 110 1.23 9.76 -9.19
CA HIS A 110 0.61 10.97 -8.64
C HIS A 110 -0.74 11.27 -9.30
N GLY A 111 -0.83 11.17 -10.63
CA GLY A 111 -2.06 11.44 -11.35
C GLY A 111 -3.18 10.45 -11.04
N VAL A 112 -2.83 9.21 -10.72
CA VAL A 112 -3.81 8.19 -10.32
C VAL A 112 -4.43 8.56 -8.97
N TYR A 113 -3.60 8.89 -8.00
CA TYR A 113 -4.07 9.18 -6.64
C TYR A 113 -4.70 10.57 -6.52
N ALA A 114 -4.32 11.51 -7.38
CA ALA A 114 -4.98 12.82 -7.44
C ALA A 114 -6.49 12.68 -7.69
N LYS A 115 -6.91 11.66 -8.44
CA LYS A 115 -8.33 11.38 -8.70
C LYS A 115 -9.09 10.96 -7.44
N LEU A 116 -8.38 10.55 -6.40
CA LEU A 116 -8.95 10.19 -5.09
C LEU A 116 -8.82 11.32 -4.06
N GLY A 117 -8.38 12.50 -4.47
CA GLY A 117 -8.22 13.64 -3.59
C GLY A 117 -6.85 13.78 -2.95
N PHE A 118 -5.88 12.93 -3.31
CA PHE A 118 -4.51 13.08 -2.83
C PHE A 118 -3.82 14.23 -3.57
N HIS A 119 -3.02 14.97 -2.84
CA HIS A 119 -2.26 16.11 -3.37
C HIS A 119 -0.92 16.21 -2.63
N ALA A 120 -0.03 17.07 -3.11
CA ALA A 120 1.21 17.34 -2.40
C ALA A 120 0.91 17.87 -1.00
N PRO A 121 1.73 17.55 0.02
CA PRO A 121 1.50 18.05 1.37
C PRO A 121 1.37 19.57 1.38
N LEU A 122 0.38 20.10 2.13
CA LEU A 122 0.19 21.54 2.21
C LEU A 122 1.36 22.25 2.88
N ARG A 123 2.02 21.56 3.80
CA ARG A 123 3.19 22.09 4.52
C ARG A 123 4.34 21.07 4.46
N PRO A 124 4.96 20.89 3.27
CA PRO A 124 6.08 19.94 3.14
C PRO A 124 7.27 20.33 4.02
N ASP A 125 7.41 21.60 4.34
CA ASP A 125 8.44 22.12 5.24
C ASP A 125 8.34 21.57 6.67
N ARG A 126 7.17 21.02 7.06
CA ARG A 126 6.95 20.45 8.39
C ARG A 126 7.28 18.94 8.46
N TYR A 127 7.46 18.31 7.31
CA TYR A 127 7.75 16.87 7.27
C TYR A 127 9.23 16.62 7.56
N MET A 128 9.49 15.68 8.45
CA MET A 128 10.84 15.21 8.73
C MET A 128 10.83 13.70 8.79
N GLU A 129 11.91 13.07 8.33
CA GLU A 129 12.08 11.64 8.39
C GLU A 129 13.44 11.25 8.95
N ARG A 130 13.50 10.09 9.54
CA ARG A 130 14.76 9.47 9.96
C ARG A 130 14.81 8.08 9.35
N LEU A 131 15.77 7.85 8.48
CA LEU A 131 15.91 6.60 7.74
C LEU A 131 16.99 5.73 8.37
N SER A 132 16.83 4.40 8.32
CA SER A 132 17.94 3.49 8.55
C SER A 132 18.99 3.67 7.45
N PRO A 133 20.26 3.28 7.69
CA PRO A 133 21.27 3.34 6.63
C PRO A 133 20.86 2.59 5.35
N GLU A 134 20.20 1.44 5.51
CA GLU A 134 19.73 0.64 4.38
C GLU A 134 18.65 1.35 3.59
N ALA A 135 17.66 1.93 4.27
CA ALA A 135 16.58 2.68 3.62
C ALA A 135 17.12 3.92 2.92
N ALA A 136 18.06 4.63 3.53
CA ALA A 136 18.69 5.80 2.92
C ALA A 136 19.43 5.43 1.65
N ALA A 137 20.18 4.32 1.65
CA ALA A 137 20.88 3.84 0.47
C ALA A 137 19.89 3.49 -0.65
N MET A 138 18.81 2.77 -0.33
CA MET A 138 17.79 2.41 -1.31
C MET A 138 17.15 3.63 -1.95
N LEU A 139 16.85 4.66 -1.18
CA LEU A 139 16.21 5.88 -1.69
C LEU A 139 17.16 6.72 -2.56
N ARG A 140 18.47 6.74 -2.23
CA ARG A 140 19.45 7.41 -3.07
C ARG A 140 19.56 6.76 -4.45
N ASP A 141 19.41 5.44 -4.52
CA ASP A 141 19.55 4.66 -5.75
C ASP A 141 18.20 4.44 -6.47
N ALA A 142 17.09 4.90 -5.89
CA ALA A 142 15.77 4.73 -6.48
C ALA A 142 15.59 5.62 -7.72
N PRO A 143 14.77 5.16 -8.69
CA PRO A 143 14.44 5.96 -9.87
C PRO A 143 13.61 7.21 -9.54
#